data_f8d277cfcfe076d24f400bbf2864f119
#
_entry.id   f8d277cfcfe076d24f400bbf2864f119
#
_cell.length_a   1.000
_cell.length_b   1.000
_cell.length_c   1.000
_cell.angle_alpha   90.00
_cell.angle_beta   90.00
_cell.angle_gamma   90.00
#
_symmetry.space_group_name_H-M   'P 1'
#
loop_
_entity.id
_entity.type
_entity.pdbx_description
1 polymer ?
#
loop_
_entity_poly.entity_id
_entity_poly.type
_entity_poly.pdbx_seq_one_letter_code
_entity_poly.pdbx_strand_id
1 'polypeptide(L)'
;YKQKYPEESNELERRFNSEMTHEFNERFDDFLRDCSLQEDPIATRKASQICLDHFCADLPELIGGSADLTGSNNTFSKHNTELTPDNPSGSHIYYGVREFGMVTIMNGMSLHGGIRPYGGTFLVFMDYARNAVRLSAMMSLPNIYVFTHDSIGLGEDGPTHQPIEHLVTLRATPNLYNWRPADLKETAV
;
A
#
# COMPACT_ATOMS: atom_id res chain seq x y z
N TYR A 1 29.36 -12.95 -6.19
CA TYR A 1 28.28 -12.26 -6.89
C TYR A 1 28.65 -10.80 -7.13
N LYS A 2 28.95 -10.02 -6.10
CA LYS A 2 29.26 -8.56 -6.15
C LYS A 2 30.35 -8.18 -7.17
N GLN A 3 31.39 -9.00 -7.31
CA GLN A 3 32.46 -8.74 -8.29
C GLN A 3 32.03 -8.94 -9.75
N LYS A 4 31.07 -9.84 -10.00
CA LYS A 4 30.59 -10.17 -11.35
C LYS A 4 29.38 -9.34 -11.77
N TYR A 5 28.56 -8.92 -10.82
CA TYR A 5 27.29 -8.22 -11.01
C TYR A 5 27.20 -7.07 -9.98
N PRO A 6 28.02 -6.01 -10.14
CA PRO A 6 28.10 -4.95 -9.13
C PRO A 6 26.81 -4.11 -9.05
N GLU A 7 26.17 -3.81 -10.16
CA GLU A 7 24.95 -3.00 -10.19
C GLU A 7 23.77 -3.75 -9.54
N GLU A 8 23.56 -5.00 -9.91
CA GLU A 8 22.49 -5.84 -9.34
C GLU A 8 22.75 -6.13 -7.86
N SER A 9 24.02 -6.23 -7.46
CA SER A 9 24.37 -6.41 -6.05
C SER A 9 24.09 -5.16 -5.23
N ASN A 10 24.40 -3.99 -5.75
CA ASN A 10 24.10 -2.72 -5.08
C ASN A 10 22.58 -2.51 -4.94
N GLU A 11 21.81 -2.80 -6.00
CA GLU A 11 20.35 -2.72 -5.96
C GLU A 11 19.76 -3.72 -4.97
N LEU A 12 20.27 -4.94 -4.90
CA LEU A 12 19.85 -5.93 -3.92
C LEU A 12 20.14 -5.44 -2.48
N GLU A 13 21.35 -4.95 -2.22
CA GLU A 13 21.75 -4.39 -0.91
C GLU A 13 20.83 -3.22 -0.53
N ARG A 14 20.57 -2.29 -1.47
CA ARG A 14 19.66 -1.15 -1.25
C ARG A 14 18.27 -1.62 -0.79
N ARG A 15 17.69 -2.59 -1.51
CA ARG A 15 16.35 -3.12 -1.18
C ARG A 15 16.31 -3.81 0.17
N PHE A 16 17.31 -4.65 0.47
CA PHE A 16 17.39 -5.34 1.78
C PHE A 16 17.62 -4.37 2.93
N ASN A 17 18.33 -3.26 2.69
CA ASN A 17 18.52 -2.19 3.67
C ASN A 17 17.29 -1.25 3.75
N SER A 18 16.29 -1.43 2.90
CA SER A 18 15.11 -0.55 2.80
C SER A 18 15.46 0.91 2.48
N GLU A 19 16.56 1.14 1.78
CA GLU A 19 17.00 2.46 1.34
C GLU A 19 16.20 2.92 0.12
N MET A 20 15.92 4.22 0.03
CA MET A 20 15.32 4.83 -1.17
C MET A 20 16.41 5.15 -2.20
N THR A 21 16.03 5.22 -3.48
CA THR A 21 16.95 5.70 -4.52
C THR A 21 17.18 7.20 -4.39
N HIS A 22 18.30 7.71 -4.94
CA HIS A 22 18.55 9.14 -4.97
C HIS A 22 17.50 9.87 -5.83
N GLU A 23 17.17 9.28 -6.96
CA GLU A 23 16.15 9.78 -7.89
C GLU A 23 14.77 9.86 -7.25
N PHE A 24 14.41 8.89 -6.42
CA PHE A 24 13.17 8.94 -5.64
C PHE A 24 13.14 10.18 -4.73
N ASN A 25 14.21 10.39 -3.96
CA ASN A 25 14.26 11.51 -3.02
C ASN A 25 14.18 12.86 -3.72
N GLU A 26 14.88 13.04 -4.85
CA GLU A 26 14.82 14.29 -5.63
C GLU A 26 13.43 14.55 -6.19
N ARG A 27 12.77 13.52 -6.76
CA ARG A 27 11.43 13.67 -7.34
C ARG A 27 10.32 13.78 -6.31
N PHE A 28 10.54 13.29 -5.09
CA PHE A 28 9.55 13.34 -4.02
C PHE A 28 9.24 14.78 -3.60
N ASP A 29 10.24 15.62 -3.44
CA ASP A 29 10.04 17.03 -3.07
C ASP A 29 9.26 17.81 -4.15
N ASP A 30 9.54 17.54 -5.43
CA ASP A 30 8.80 18.12 -6.54
C ASP A 30 7.36 17.63 -6.56
N PHE A 31 7.15 16.32 -6.36
CA PHE A 31 5.81 15.75 -6.25
C PHE A 31 4.99 16.36 -5.11
N LEU A 32 5.57 16.52 -3.92
CA LEU A 32 4.90 17.18 -2.80
C LEU A 32 4.52 18.62 -3.11
N ARG A 33 5.38 19.33 -3.85
CA ARG A 33 5.07 20.69 -4.31
C ARG A 33 3.87 20.69 -5.25
N ASP A 34 3.86 19.79 -6.23
CA ASP A 34 2.76 19.66 -7.18
C ASP A 34 1.45 19.27 -6.48
N CYS A 35 1.49 18.33 -5.54
CA CYS A 35 0.33 17.98 -4.70
C CYS A 35 -0.20 19.16 -3.90
N SER A 36 0.69 20.08 -3.48
CA SER A 36 0.31 21.29 -2.72
C SER A 36 -0.37 22.35 -3.58
N LEU A 37 -0.26 22.28 -4.89
CA LEU A 37 -0.91 23.19 -5.85
C LEU A 37 -2.29 22.69 -6.29
N GLN A 38 -2.69 21.48 -5.89
CA GLN A 38 -4.01 20.94 -6.20
C GLN A 38 -5.08 21.68 -5.41
N GLU A 39 -5.90 22.45 -6.11
CA GLU A 39 -6.98 23.26 -5.50
C GLU A 39 -8.33 22.53 -5.51
N ASP A 40 -8.59 21.70 -6.55
CA ASP A 40 -9.84 20.97 -6.66
C ASP A 40 -9.92 19.81 -5.67
N PRO A 41 -11.03 19.66 -4.95
CA PRO A 41 -11.21 18.55 -4.03
C PRO A 41 -11.29 17.23 -4.79
N ILE A 42 -10.51 16.24 -4.33
CA ILE A 42 -10.53 14.89 -4.88
C ILE A 42 -10.81 13.88 -3.77
N ALA A 43 -11.43 12.76 -4.14
CA ALA A 43 -11.61 11.66 -3.19
C ALA A 43 -10.25 11.11 -2.73
N THR A 44 -10.08 10.86 -1.43
CA THR A 44 -8.79 10.41 -0.85
C THR A 44 -8.31 9.08 -1.45
N ARG A 45 -9.20 8.17 -1.86
CA ARG A 45 -8.82 6.97 -2.63
C ARG A 45 -8.19 7.30 -3.99
N LYS A 46 -8.61 8.42 -4.62
CA LYS A 46 -7.99 8.90 -5.86
C LYS A 46 -6.67 9.57 -5.59
N ALA A 47 -6.55 10.32 -4.50
CA ALA A 47 -5.29 10.85 -4.01
C ALA A 47 -4.27 9.71 -3.77
N SER A 48 -4.69 8.65 -3.10
CA SER A 48 -3.88 7.44 -2.90
C SER A 48 -3.41 6.82 -4.23
N GLN A 49 -4.27 6.76 -5.26
CA GLN A 49 -3.88 6.27 -6.59
C GLN A 49 -2.83 7.17 -7.25
N ILE A 50 -2.98 8.49 -7.14
CA ILE A 50 -1.99 9.45 -7.67
C ILE A 50 -0.62 9.24 -7.00
N CYS A 51 -0.60 9.07 -5.69
CA CYS A 51 0.62 8.75 -4.94
C CYS A 51 1.20 7.39 -5.39
N LEU A 52 0.36 6.37 -5.54
CA LEU A 52 0.78 5.05 -6.01
C LEU A 52 1.38 5.11 -7.43
N ASP A 53 0.76 5.90 -8.32
CA ASP A 53 1.27 6.13 -9.68
C ASP A 53 2.66 6.78 -9.66
N HIS A 54 2.90 7.69 -8.73
CA HIS A 54 4.20 8.33 -8.58
C HIS A 54 5.23 7.34 -8.01
N PHE A 55 4.90 6.67 -6.92
CA PHE A 55 5.83 5.79 -6.22
C PHE A 55 6.18 4.52 -7.00
N CYS A 56 5.21 3.91 -7.69
CA CYS A 56 5.48 2.72 -8.51
C CYS A 56 6.38 3.00 -9.72
N ALA A 57 6.52 4.26 -10.15
CA ALA A 57 7.45 4.63 -11.21
C ALA A 57 8.92 4.49 -10.76
N ASP A 58 9.20 4.75 -9.49
CA ASP A 58 10.56 4.86 -8.95
C ASP A 58 10.94 3.71 -8.01
N LEU A 59 9.95 2.97 -7.50
CA LEU A 59 10.14 1.89 -6.53
C LEU A 59 9.62 0.56 -7.09
N PRO A 60 10.41 -0.16 -7.90
CA PRO A 60 10.00 -1.45 -8.46
C PRO A 60 9.77 -2.54 -7.40
N GLU A 61 10.27 -2.35 -6.18
CA GLU A 61 9.99 -3.19 -5.03
C GLU A 61 8.62 -2.95 -4.37
N LEU A 62 7.88 -1.91 -4.79
CA LEU A 62 6.52 -1.64 -4.30
C LEU A 62 5.53 -2.57 -5.01
N ILE A 63 5.16 -3.65 -4.36
CA ILE A 63 4.34 -4.74 -4.91
C ILE A 63 3.08 -4.90 -4.08
N GLY A 64 1.92 -4.98 -4.72
CA GLY A 64 0.68 -5.16 -3.96
C GLY A 64 -0.56 -5.24 -4.82
N GLY A 65 -1.71 -4.97 -4.22
CA GLY A 65 -3.02 -5.07 -4.89
C GLY A 65 -4.16 -4.98 -3.91
N SER A 66 -5.27 -5.65 -4.19
CA SER A 66 -6.45 -5.65 -3.32
C SER A 66 -7.07 -7.03 -3.15
N ALA A 67 -7.82 -7.19 -2.07
CA ALA A 67 -8.68 -8.33 -1.84
C ALA A 67 -9.99 -8.18 -2.66
N ASP A 68 -9.88 -8.42 -3.97
CA ASP A 68 -10.98 -8.34 -4.97
C ASP A 68 -11.65 -6.96 -5.13
N LEU A 69 -10.99 -5.90 -4.69
CA LEU A 69 -11.52 -4.54 -4.69
C LEU A 69 -10.59 -3.54 -5.41
N THR A 70 -9.77 -4.00 -6.34
CA THR A 70 -8.76 -3.19 -7.03
C THR A 70 -9.32 -1.90 -7.62
N GLY A 71 -10.45 -2.00 -8.36
CA GLY A 71 -11.10 -0.83 -8.96
C GLY A 71 -11.73 0.11 -7.94
N SER A 72 -12.34 -0.43 -6.88
CA SER A 72 -12.98 0.37 -5.84
C SER A 72 -11.96 1.08 -4.93
N ASN A 73 -10.85 0.40 -4.63
CA ASN A 73 -9.77 0.93 -3.80
C ASN A 73 -8.77 1.80 -4.57
N ASN A 74 -8.80 1.77 -5.91
CA ASN A 74 -7.83 2.44 -6.78
C ASN A 74 -6.38 2.00 -6.49
N THR A 75 -6.16 0.70 -6.32
CA THR A 75 -4.84 0.12 -5.99
C THR A 75 -4.05 -0.38 -7.19
N PHE A 76 -4.51 -0.12 -8.40
CA PHE A 76 -3.77 -0.41 -9.63
C PHE A 76 -3.10 0.87 -10.16
N SER A 77 -1.79 0.93 -10.13
CA SER A 77 -1.01 2.01 -10.73
C SER A 77 -0.87 1.81 -12.22
N LYS A 78 -0.79 2.91 -12.98
CA LYS A 78 -0.48 2.87 -14.43
C LYS A 78 0.89 2.25 -14.74
N HIS A 79 1.76 2.10 -13.74
CA HIS A 79 3.08 1.46 -13.86
C HIS A 79 3.07 -0.01 -13.43
N ASN A 80 1.95 -0.51 -12.88
CA ASN A 80 1.82 -1.91 -12.54
C ASN A 80 1.50 -2.78 -13.76
N THR A 81 1.97 -4.01 -13.70
CA THR A 81 1.48 -5.11 -14.53
C THR A 81 1.04 -6.27 -13.62
N GLU A 82 0.11 -7.07 -14.10
CA GLU A 82 -0.40 -8.19 -13.31
C GLU A 82 0.67 -9.24 -13.05
N LEU A 83 0.79 -9.66 -11.81
CA LEU A 83 1.63 -10.80 -11.42
C LEU A 83 0.86 -12.09 -11.71
N THR A 84 1.31 -12.84 -12.71
CA THR A 84 0.71 -14.10 -13.15
C THR A 84 1.78 -15.15 -13.38
N PRO A 85 1.42 -16.44 -13.54
CA PRO A 85 2.39 -17.46 -13.94
C PRO A 85 3.12 -17.13 -15.25
N ASP A 86 2.43 -16.44 -16.18
CA ASP A 86 2.99 -16.04 -17.47
C ASP A 86 3.76 -14.70 -17.39
N ASN A 87 3.55 -13.92 -16.34
CA ASN A 87 4.25 -12.65 -16.05
C ASN A 87 4.75 -12.60 -14.60
N PRO A 88 5.81 -13.34 -14.27
CA PRO A 88 6.35 -13.38 -12.90
C PRO A 88 7.05 -12.10 -12.45
N SER A 89 7.28 -11.16 -13.38
CA SER A 89 7.82 -9.81 -13.09
C SER A 89 6.73 -8.77 -12.80
N GLY A 90 5.46 -9.17 -12.83
CA GLY A 90 4.35 -8.28 -12.49
C GLY A 90 4.44 -7.79 -11.04
N SER A 91 3.86 -6.62 -10.79
CA SER A 91 3.88 -5.97 -9.47
C SER A 91 2.49 -5.82 -8.85
N HIS A 92 1.42 -6.17 -9.58
CA HIS A 92 0.05 -6.15 -9.07
C HIS A 92 -0.46 -7.55 -8.80
N ILE A 93 -0.99 -7.77 -7.59
CA ILE A 93 -1.50 -9.06 -7.12
C ILE A 93 -3.02 -8.97 -6.91
N TYR A 94 -3.77 -9.80 -7.61
CA TYR A 94 -5.18 -10.04 -7.32
C TYR A 94 -5.32 -11.09 -6.23
N TYR A 95 -5.51 -10.66 -4.99
CA TYR A 95 -5.60 -11.58 -3.85
C TYR A 95 -6.92 -12.37 -3.79
N GLY A 96 -7.94 -11.92 -4.54
CA GLY A 96 -9.30 -12.43 -4.41
C GLY A 96 -9.95 -12.01 -3.08
N VAL A 97 -11.15 -12.52 -2.77
CA VAL A 97 -11.85 -12.24 -1.51
C VAL A 97 -11.15 -13.00 -0.37
N ARG A 98 -9.98 -12.50 0.06
CA ARG A 98 -9.09 -13.18 1.04
C ARG A 98 -8.27 -12.16 1.83
N GLU A 99 -8.90 -11.35 2.64
CA GLU A 99 -8.24 -10.27 3.39
C GLU A 99 -7.17 -10.82 4.34
N PHE A 100 -7.46 -11.90 5.06
CA PHE A 100 -6.47 -12.57 5.90
C PHE A 100 -5.31 -13.12 5.06
N GLY A 101 -5.61 -13.79 3.94
CA GLY A 101 -4.61 -14.31 3.01
C GLY A 101 -3.73 -13.21 2.43
N MET A 102 -4.33 -12.08 2.00
CA MET A 102 -3.60 -10.92 1.52
C MET A 102 -2.57 -10.44 2.55
N VAL A 103 -3.01 -10.18 3.77
CA VAL A 103 -2.12 -9.64 4.80
C VAL A 103 -1.06 -10.66 5.23
N THR A 104 -1.36 -11.96 5.29
CA THR A 104 -0.36 -12.98 5.61
C THR A 104 0.69 -13.15 4.51
N ILE A 105 0.30 -13.02 3.23
CA ILE A 105 1.24 -12.97 2.11
C ILE A 105 2.13 -11.73 2.23
N MET A 106 1.56 -10.55 2.50
CA MET A 106 2.34 -9.33 2.73
C MET A 106 3.33 -9.49 3.87
N ASN A 107 2.93 -10.14 4.98
CA ASN A 107 3.83 -10.43 6.10
C ASN A 107 5.01 -11.29 5.64
N GLY A 108 4.76 -12.32 4.83
CA GLY A 108 5.80 -13.16 4.26
C GLY A 108 6.75 -12.39 3.34
N MET A 109 6.22 -11.51 2.50
CA MET A 109 7.01 -10.66 1.60
C MET A 109 7.93 -9.70 2.39
N SER A 110 7.40 -9.05 3.42
CA SER A 110 8.19 -8.17 4.30
C SER A 110 9.25 -8.92 5.08
N LEU A 111 8.95 -10.12 5.58
CA LEU A 111 9.92 -10.97 6.29
C LEU A 111 11.02 -11.49 5.37
N HIS A 112 10.72 -11.74 4.10
CA HIS A 112 11.73 -12.08 3.10
C HIS A 112 12.73 -10.93 2.89
N GLY A 113 12.25 -9.69 2.96
CA GLY A 113 13.02 -8.50 2.68
C GLY A 113 13.12 -8.15 1.19
N GLY A 114 13.54 -6.92 0.90
CA GLY A 114 13.71 -6.43 -0.48
C GLY A 114 12.42 -6.11 -1.23
N ILE A 115 11.28 -6.24 -0.58
CA ILE A 115 9.93 -5.96 -1.11
C ILE A 115 9.19 -5.04 -0.13
N ARG A 116 8.48 -4.06 -0.66
CA ARG A 116 7.56 -3.18 0.07
C ARG A 116 6.12 -3.53 -0.30
N PRO A 117 5.46 -4.39 0.48
CA PRO A 117 4.12 -4.82 0.12
C PRO A 117 3.07 -3.77 0.49
N TYR A 118 2.06 -3.60 -0.39
CA TYR A 118 0.84 -2.89 -0.06
C TYR A 118 -0.39 -3.76 -0.35
N GLY A 119 -1.47 -3.53 0.42
CA GLY A 119 -2.71 -4.28 0.23
C GLY A 119 -3.94 -3.46 0.57
N GLY A 120 -4.93 -3.53 -0.32
CA GLY A 120 -6.16 -2.75 -0.24
C GLY A 120 -7.40 -3.58 0.03
N THR A 121 -8.30 -3.03 0.85
CA THR A 121 -9.66 -3.50 1.04
C THR A 121 -10.52 -2.37 1.61
N PHE A 122 -11.82 -2.55 1.76
CA PHE A 122 -12.65 -1.63 2.54
C PHE A 122 -12.29 -1.72 4.02
N LEU A 123 -12.38 -0.61 4.74
CA LEU A 123 -12.01 -0.58 6.15
C LEU A 123 -12.79 -1.60 6.99
N VAL A 124 -14.08 -1.79 6.71
CA VAL A 124 -14.90 -2.78 7.43
C VAL A 124 -14.35 -4.20 7.31
N PHE A 125 -13.76 -4.54 6.16
CA PHE A 125 -13.23 -5.89 5.91
C PHE A 125 -11.86 -6.13 6.57
N MET A 126 -11.28 -5.09 7.20
CA MET A 126 -10.15 -5.30 8.11
C MET A 126 -10.47 -6.31 9.21
N ASP A 127 -11.74 -6.46 9.57
CA ASP A 127 -12.16 -7.49 10.55
C ASP A 127 -11.75 -8.90 10.13
N TYR A 128 -11.81 -9.22 8.84
CA TYR A 128 -11.33 -10.51 8.32
C TYR A 128 -9.81 -10.64 8.35
N ALA A 129 -9.09 -9.53 8.25
CA ALA A 129 -7.62 -9.50 8.26
C ALA A 129 -7.02 -9.24 9.66
N ARG A 130 -7.83 -8.96 10.66
CA ARG A 130 -7.42 -8.41 11.95
C ARG A 130 -6.25 -9.14 12.60
N ASN A 131 -6.30 -10.48 12.63
CA ASN A 131 -5.24 -11.27 13.26
C ASN A 131 -3.91 -11.11 12.51
N ALA A 132 -3.94 -11.09 11.19
CA ALA A 132 -2.74 -10.93 10.37
C ALA A 132 -2.16 -9.51 10.49
N VAL A 133 -3.00 -8.47 10.53
CA VAL A 133 -2.60 -7.06 10.79
C VAL A 133 -1.95 -6.94 12.17
N ARG A 134 -2.54 -7.56 13.19
CA ARG A 134 -1.96 -7.59 14.53
C ARG A 134 -0.59 -8.27 14.55
N LEU A 135 -0.41 -9.36 13.81
CA LEU A 135 0.89 -10.04 13.69
C LEU A 135 1.91 -9.15 12.98
N SER A 136 1.52 -8.44 11.92
CA SER A 136 2.41 -7.46 11.28
C SER A 136 2.93 -6.43 12.29
N ALA A 137 2.03 -5.85 13.08
CA ALA A 137 2.37 -4.86 14.10
C ALA A 137 3.29 -5.45 15.18
N MET A 138 3.02 -6.67 15.65
CA MET A 138 3.86 -7.38 16.63
C MET A 138 5.27 -7.67 16.11
N MET A 139 5.40 -7.96 14.81
CA MET A 139 6.68 -8.24 14.15
C MET A 139 7.35 -6.96 13.62
N SER A 140 6.74 -5.78 13.82
CA SER A 140 7.22 -4.49 13.30
C SER A 140 7.46 -4.49 11.78
N LEU A 141 6.57 -5.13 11.02
CA LEU A 141 6.68 -5.23 9.56
C LEU A 141 6.20 -3.94 8.89
N PRO A 142 6.91 -3.45 7.86
CA PRO A 142 6.60 -2.21 7.15
C PRO A 142 5.53 -2.42 6.07
N ASN A 143 4.44 -3.12 6.39
CA ASN A 143 3.32 -3.32 5.47
C ASN A 143 2.48 -2.05 5.33
N ILE A 144 2.03 -1.76 4.12
CA ILE A 144 1.16 -0.63 3.82
C ILE A 144 -0.26 -1.14 3.58
N TYR A 145 -1.22 -0.68 4.37
CA TYR A 145 -2.63 -1.01 4.21
C TYR A 145 -3.40 0.17 3.63
N VAL A 146 -4.12 -0.06 2.54
CA VAL A 146 -4.98 0.94 1.90
C VAL A 146 -6.43 0.60 2.23
N PHE A 147 -6.95 1.16 3.32
CA PHE A 147 -8.32 0.97 3.76
C PHE A 147 -9.19 2.12 3.26
N THR A 148 -10.04 1.86 2.27
CA THR A 148 -10.97 2.82 1.71
C THR A 148 -12.38 2.64 2.29
N HIS A 149 -13.34 3.48 1.86
CA HIS A 149 -14.73 3.39 2.30
C HIS A 149 -14.84 3.40 3.84
N ASP A 150 -14.20 4.39 4.45
CA ASP A 150 -13.80 4.40 5.86
C ASP A 150 -14.78 5.09 6.81
N SER A 151 -16.03 5.27 6.39
CA SER A 151 -17.06 5.91 7.23
C SER A 151 -18.47 5.40 6.95
N ILE A 152 -19.39 5.76 7.82
CA ILE A 152 -20.83 5.54 7.64
C ILE A 152 -21.40 6.30 6.43
N GLY A 153 -20.66 7.27 5.89
CA GLY A 153 -21.02 8.02 4.68
C GLY A 153 -20.90 7.23 3.38
N LEU A 154 -20.49 5.96 3.44
CA LEU A 154 -20.42 5.06 2.30
C LEU A 154 -21.77 4.95 1.53
N GLY A 155 -22.87 4.94 2.26
CA GLY A 155 -24.20 5.08 1.68
C GLY A 155 -24.83 3.76 1.24
N GLU A 156 -24.93 3.54 -0.07
CA GLU A 156 -25.79 2.51 -0.68
C GLU A 156 -25.47 1.05 -0.30
N ASP A 157 -24.22 0.73 0.00
CA ASP A 157 -23.81 -0.63 0.41
C ASP A 157 -24.35 -1.02 1.80
N GLY A 158 -24.78 -0.04 2.59
CA GLY A 158 -25.45 -0.25 3.86
C GLY A 158 -24.58 -0.68 5.03
N PRO A 159 -25.22 -1.11 6.13
CA PRO A 159 -24.54 -1.34 7.43
C PRO A 159 -23.43 -2.38 7.39
N THR A 160 -23.50 -3.36 6.51
CA THR A 160 -22.45 -4.41 6.39
C THR A 160 -21.12 -3.88 5.86
N HIS A 161 -21.12 -2.67 5.29
CA HIS A 161 -19.97 -2.02 4.67
C HIS A 161 -19.57 -0.72 5.39
N GLN A 162 -20.34 -0.29 6.38
CA GLN A 162 -20.16 0.97 7.11
C GLN A 162 -19.36 0.75 8.39
N PRO A 163 -18.07 1.11 8.43
CA PRO A 163 -17.24 0.93 9.63
C PRO A 163 -17.60 1.95 10.70
N ILE A 164 -17.62 1.51 11.96
CA ILE A 164 -17.85 2.36 13.15
C ILE A 164 -16.66 2.22 14.12
N GLU A 165 -16.45 1.02 14.68
CA GLU A 165 -15.43 0.76 15.72
C GLU A 165 -14.02 0.47 15.16
N HIS A 166 -13.88 0.30 13.85
CA HIS A 166 -12.65 -0.15 13.20
C HIS A 166 -11.46 0.78 13.44
N LEU A 167 -11.66 2.11 13.36
CA LEU A 167 -10.60 3.07 13.63
C LEU A 167 -10.13 3.03 15.09
N VAL A 168 -11.04 2.84 16.03
CA VAL A 168 -10.68 2.70 17.45
C VAL A 168 -9.85 1.42 17.64
N THR A 169 -10.26 0.34 17.01
CA THR A 169 -9.54 -0.94 17.03
C THR A 169 -8.13 -0.83 16.46
N LEU A 170 -7.98 -0.16 15.31
CA LEU A 170 -6.68 0.06 14.69
C LEU A 170 -5.78 0.94 15.57
N ARG A 171 -6.31 2.03 16.11
CA ARG A 171 -5.58 2.94 17.01
C ARG A 171 -5.16 2.29 18.33
N ALA A 172 -5.93 1.32 18.80
CA ALA A 172 -5.61 0.55 20.02
C ALA A 172 -4.55 -0.54 19.78
N THR A 173 -4.18 -0.81 18.54
CA THR A 173 -3.17 -1.83 18.20
C THR A 173 -1.76 -1.24 18.31
N PRO A 174 -0.89 -1.69 19.23
CA PRO A 174 0.47 -1.18 19.36
C PRO A 174 1.28 -1.40 18.09
N ASN A 175 2.18 -0.47 17.76
CA ASN A 175 3.03 -0.46 16.56
C ASN A 175 2.27 -0.40 15.23
N LEU A 176 0.99 -0.03 15.23
CA LEU A 176 0.21 0.21 14.02
C LEU A 176 -0.02 1.73 13.87
N TYR A 177 0.54 2.30 12.83
CA TYR A 177 0.36 3.71 12.51
C TYR A 177 -0.91 3.91 11.69
N ASN A 178 -1.77 4.83 12.11
CA ASN A 178 -3.03 5.11 11.45
C ASN A 178 -3.00 6.52 10.83
N TRP A 179 -3.00 6.56 9.51
CA TRP A 179 -3.00 7.79 8.73
C TRP A 179 -4.37 7.98 8.07
N ARG A 180 -4.99 9.14 8.26
CA ARG A 180 -6.27 9.52 7.63
C ARG A 180 -6.13 10.89 6.99
N PRO A 181 -5.55 10.97 5.80
CA PRO A 181 -5.35 12.22 5.09
C PRO A 181 -6.68 12.84 4.67
N ALA A 182 -6.76 14.18 4.70
CA ALA A 182 -7.93 14.94 4.25
C ALA A 182 -7.84 15.33 2.77
N ASP A 183 -6.66 15.42 2.21
CA ASP A 183 -6.40 15.89 0.85
C ASP A 183 -5.24 15.13 0.17
N LEU A 184 -4.90 15.54 -1.06
CA LEU A 184 -3.81 14.96 -1.83
C LEU A 184 -2.45 15.19 -1.16
N LYS A 185 -2.23 16.39 -0.61
CA LYS A 185 -0.96 16.73 0.02
C LYS A 185 -0.70 15.87 1.25
N GLU A 186 -1.70 15.75 2.14
CA GLU A 186 -1.60 14.90 3.31
C GLU A 186 -1.49 13.41 2.94
N THR A 187 -2.04 13.01 1.79
CA THR A 187 -1.92 11.62 1.31
C THR A 187 -0.51 11.32 0.80
N ALA A 188 0.19 12.32 0.25
CA ALA A 188 1.52 12.18 -0.35
C ALA A 188 2.67 12.17 0.67
N VAL A 189 2.46 12.74 1.87
CA VAL A 189 3.43 12.79 2.97
C VAL A 189 3.46 11.48 3.74
#